data_82196494cdc0fdd93b4df8f1338359b0
#
_entry.id   82196494cdc0fdd93b4df8f1338359b0
#
_cell.length_a   1.000
_cell.length_b   1.000
_cell.length_c   1.000
_cell.angle_alpha   90.00
_cell.angle_beta   90.00
_cell.angle_gamma   90.00
#
_symmetry.space_group_name_H-M   'P 1'
#
loop_
_entity.id
_entity.type
_entity.pdbx_description
1 polymer ?
#
loop_
_entity_poly.entity_id
_entity_poly.type
_entity_poly.pdbx_seq_one_letter_code
_entity_poly.pdbx_strand_id
1 'polypeptide(L)'
;MRLSTILNRLEKYKSFVYGNGRFEPDGGGHDVLVIPIRPRKRSRAECSGCGRRGPTYDRLKERRFEYVPLWGLLVFFRYRMRRVNCAKCGVTVERVPWCDGKNSMTIRYRWFLARWAKRLSWSEVATIFQTSWESVCRSVDHAVTWGLSHRDMSGITALGIDEIAWHKGHKYLTLIYDIGGDVKRLLSVTEERTEESLRIGLNSLGTTVCERVQFVCSDMWKPYLNVIAEQLTTAVHILDRFHIMQKFGKALDEIRAEESSRLKRDGYEPILKKSRWCLLKRPENLTENQTVKLSELMKYNLRSVRAYLLREDFQRFWGYVSPKWAGKFLDEWTSRVMRSRLEPMKKVARTLRNHRELILNWFRANGELSSGAVEGLNNKVKLVTRKSYGFRTANVAKLALLHNLGRLPEPESFHRFC
;
A
#
# COMPACT_ATOMS: atom_id res chain seq x y z
N MET A 1 17.55 -29.43 28.64
CA MET A 1 17.56 -27.94 28.88
C MET A 1 16.22 -27.55 29.49
N ARG A 2 16.17 -26.67 30.51
CA ARG A 2 14.91 -26.23 31.13
C ARG A 2 14.24 -25.19 30.27
N LEU A 3 12.88 -25.21 30.17
CA LEU A 3 12.11 -24.24 29.43
C LEU A 3 12.36 -22.78 29.87
N SER A 4 12.53 -22.57 31.18
CA SER A 4 12.92 -21.27 31.74
C SER A 4 14.25 -20.73 31.21
N THR A 5 15.19 -21.61 30.87
CA THR A 5 16.45 -21.21 30.24
C THR A 5 16.27 -20.71 28.83
N ILE A 6 15.41 -21.39 28.04
CA ILE A 6 15.06 -20.96 26.69
C ILE A 6 14.40 -19.58 26.75
N LEU A 7 13.36 -19.42 27.58
CA LEU A 7 12.62 -18.18 27.74
C LEU A 7 13.53 -17.02 28.18
N ASN A 8 14.44 -17.25 29.14
CA ASN A 8 15.40 -16.22 29.57
C ASN A 8 16.42 -15.82 28.49
N ARG A 9 16.69 -16.69 27.51
CA ARG A 9 17.53 -16.34 26.35
C ARG A 9 16.74 -15.55 25.30
N LEU A 10 15.46 -15.84 25.14
CA LEU A 10 14.58 -15.16 24.20
C LEU A 10 14.13 -13.80 24.73
N GLU A 11 13.68 -13.77 25.99
CA GLU A 11 13.15 -12.57 26.66
C GLU A 11 13.46 -12.62 28.17
N LYS A 12 14.45 -11.90 28.60
CA LYS A 12 14.82 -11.79 30.02
C LYS A 12 14.15 -10.59 30.67
N TYR A 13 13.19 -10.83 31.55
CA TYR A 13 12.53 -9.77 32.31
C TYR A 13 13.30 -9.46 33.62
N LYS A 14 13.85 -8.22 33.72
CA LYS A 14 14.70 -7.83 34.85
C LYS A 14 14.03 -8.00 36.23
N SER A 15 12.72 -7.72 36.34
CA SER A 15 11.97 -7.74 37.60
C SER A 15 11.14 -9.00 37.84
N PHE A 16 11.20 -9.97 36.92
CA PHE A 16 10.37 -11.18 36.96
C PHE A 16 11.20 -12.44 36.71
N VAL A 17 10.64 -13.59 37.09
CA VAL A 17 11.18 -14.90 36.82
C VAL A 17 10.13 -15.85 36.30
N TYR A 18 10.49 -16.68 35.36
CA TYR A 18 9.66 -17.77 34.87
C TYR A 18 9.69 -18.94 35.86
N GLY A 19 8.49 -19.45 36.19
CA GLY A 19 8.35 -20.71 36.92
C GLY A 19 8.43 -21.93 36.00
N ASN A 20 8.20 -23.11 36.57
CA ASN A 20 8.12 -24.34 35.80
C ASN A 20 6.81 -24.37 34.99
N GLY A 21 6.91 -24.65 33.70
CA GLY A 21 5.75 -24.87 32.84
C GLY A 21 4.99 -26.13 33.28
N ARG A 22 3.68 -26.08 33.09
CA ARG A 22 2.77 -27.21 33.38
C ARG A 22 1.80 -27.36 32.22
N PHE A 23 1.45 -28.61 31.92
CA PHE A 23 0.34 -28.89 31.03
C PHE A 23 -0.96 -28.77 31.82
N GLU A 24 -1.93 -28.10 31.26
CA GLU A 24 -3.28 -27.95 31.80
C GLU A 24 -4.27 -28.15 30.65
N PRO A 25 -5.41 -28.82 30.85
CA PRO A 25 -6.43 -28.92 29.82
C PRO A 25 -7.03 -27.53 29.55
N ASP A 26 -7.30 -27.23 28.29
CA ASP A 26 -8.15 -26.11 27.90
C ASP A 26 -9.65 -26.49 28.07
N GLY A 27 -10.57 -25.55 27.74
CA GLY A 27 -12.01 -25.82 27.78
C GLY A 27 -12.49 -26.88 26.77
N GLY A 28 -11.66 -27.30 25.82
CA GLY A 28 -11.91 -28.32 24.81
C GLY A 28 -11.22 -29.66 25.10
N GLY A 29 -10.51 -29.79 26.24
CA GLY A 29 -9.81 -31.00 26.62
C GLY A 29 -8.43 -31.18 25.96
N HIS A 30 -7.90 -30.19 25.24
CA HIS A 30 -6.55 -30.23 24.69
C HIS A 30 -5.54 -29.69 25.70
N ASP A 31 -4.36 -30.26 25.71
CA ASP A 31 -3.27 -29.80 26.56
C ASP A 31 -2.74 -28.43 26.10
N VAL A 32 -2.64 -27.48 27.01
CA VAL A 32 -1.97 -26.20 26.82
C VAL A 32 -0.82 -26.04 27.80
N LEU A 33 0.26 -25.36 27.41
CA LEU A 33 1.42 -25.11 28.25
C LEU A 33 1.23 -23.80 29.03
N VAL A 34 1.09 -23.90 30.35
CA VAL A 34 0.96 -22.72 31.22
C VAL A 34 2.26 -22.48 31.99
N ILE A 35 2.84 -21.29 31.83
CA ILE A 35 4.10 -20.87 32.42
C ILE A 35 3.81 -19.79 33.47
N PRO A 36 3.92 -20.10 34.78
CA PRO A 36 3.72 -19.08 35.80
C PRO A 36 4.87 -18.09 35.80
N ILE A 37 4.54 -16.80 35.88
CA ILE A 37 5.51 -15.72 36.07
C ILE A 37 5.38 -15.20 37.50
N ARG A 38 6.50 -14.89 38.14
CA ARG A 38 6.55 -14.33 39.49
C ARG A 38 7.48 -13.12 39.55
N PRO A 39 7.18 -12.09 40.33
CA PRO A 39 8.12 -11.00 40.57
C PRO A 39 9.33 -11.54 41.34
N ARG A 40 10.50 -10.99 41.08
CA ARG A 40 11.71 -11.29 41.90
C ARG A 40 11.52 -10.80 43.34
N LYS A 41 12.11 -11.50 44.30
CA LYS A 41 12.15 -11.01 45.67
C LYS A 41 12.66 -9.56 45.69
N ARG A 42 11.99 -8.71 46.47
CA ARG A 42 12.28 -7.28 46.61
C ARG A 42 12.05 -6.40 45.34
N SER A 43 11.50 -6.94 44.23
CA SER A 43 11.15 -6.09 43.10
C SER A 43 9.91 -5.27 43.41
N ARG A 44 10.03 -3.95 43.29
CA ARG A 44 8.89 -3.03 43.38
C ARG A 44 8.12 -3.01 42.07
N ALA A 45 6.82 -2.90 42.16
CA ALA A 45 5.95 -2.85 40.99
C ALA A 45 6.08 -1.46 40.31
N GLU A 46 5.99 -1.45 38.98
CA GLU A 46 6.08 -0.22 38.17
C GLU A 46 4.67 0.31 37.89
N CYS A 47 4.40 1.57 38.19
CA CYS A 47 3.12 2.22 37.94
C CYS A 47 2.84 2.33 36.42
N SER A 48 1.66 1.88 35.96
CA SER A 48 1.28 1.97 34.54
C SER A 48 1.09 3.42 34.08
N GLY A 49 0.77 4.34 34.98
CA GLY A 49 0.55 5.74 34.61
C GLY A 49 1.82 6.55 34.40
N CYS A 50 2.78 6.47 35.34
CA CYS A 50 3.98 7.33 35.31
C CYS A 50 5.31 6.58 35.27
N GLY A 51 5.32 5.24 35.26
CA GLY A 51 6.54 4.43 35.25
C GLY A 51 7.30 4.38 36.57
N ARG A 52 6.90 5.12 37.59
CA ARG A 52 7.58 5.10 38.91
C ARG A 52 7.34 3.77 39.62
N ARG A 53 8.35 3.28 40.33
CA ARG A 53 8.24 2.09 41.14
C ARG A 53 7.71 2.41 42.53
N GLY A 54 6.68 1.64 42.97
CA GLY A 54 6.03 1.83 44.26
C GLY A 54 5.81 0.51 44.97
N PRO A 55 5.38 0.56 46.27
CA PRO A 55 4.98 -0.61 47.03
C PRO A 55 3.73 -1.23 46.42
N THR A 56 3.59 -2.54 46.60
CA THR A 56 2.37 -3.27 46.20
C THR A 56 1.26 -2.94 47.17
N TYR A 57 0.12 -2.46 46.65
CA TYR A 57 -1.09 -2.23 47.43
C TYR A 57 -1.81 -3.57 47.68
N ASP A 58 -2.18 -4.26 46.62
CA ASP A 58 -2.75 -5.60 46.62
C ASP A 58 -2.51 -6.35 45.30
N ARG A 59 -3.20 -7.46 45.07
CA ARG A 59 -3.08 -8.28 43.84
C ARG A 59 -4.45 -8.56 43.27
N LEU A 60 -4.59 -8.39 41.94
CA LEU A 60 -5.78 -8.74 41.20
C LEU A 60 -5.94 -10.26 41.04
N LYS A 61 -7.08 -10.67 40.46
CA LYS A 61 -7.28 -12.07 40.02
C LYS A 61 -6.19 -12.48 39.04
N GLU A 62 -5.88 -13.75 38.99
CA GLU A 62 -4.92 -14.33 38.08
C GLU A 62 -5.37 -14.13 36.63
N ARG A 63 -4.44 -13.79 35.74
CA ARG A 63 -4.67 -13.64 34.31
C ARG A 63 -3.74 -14.55 33.53
N ARG A 64 -4.25 -15.05 32.39
CA ARG A 64 -3.49 -15.73 31.36
C ARG A 64 -3.16 -14.72 30.24
N PHE A 65 -1.94 -14.82 29.68
CA PHE A 65 -1.49 -14.03 28.56
C PHE A 65 -0.97 -14.99 27.49
N GLU A 66 -1.58 -14.96 26.32
CA GLU A 66 -1.17 -15.81 25.20
C GLU A 66 0.26 -15.47 24.77
N TYR A 67 1.05 -16.50 24.57
CA TYR A 67 2.43 -16.41 24.09
C TYR A 67 2.57 -17.14 22.75
N VAL A 68 3.73 -17.01 22.10
CA VAL A 68 4.02 -17.71 20.85
C VAL A 68 3.87 -19.22 21.06
N PRO A 69 3.05 -19.92 20.23
CA PRO A 69 2.90 -21.38 20.32
C PRO A 69 4.24 -22.12 20.20
N LEU A 70 4.39 -23.21 20.92
CA LEU A 70 5.58 -24.07 20.86
C LEU A 70 5.19 -25.49 20.43
N TRP A 71 5.78 -25.98 19.35
CA TRP A 71 5.56 -27.37 18.86
C TRP A 71 4.07 -27.75 18.71
N GLY A 72 3.24 -26.82 18.23
CA GLY A 72 1.80 -27.05 18.09
C GLY A 72 0.97 -26.88 19.36
N LEU A 73 1.60 -26.58 20.50
CA LEU A 73 0.93 -26.33 21.77
C LEU A 73 0.67 -24.83 21.95
N LEU A 74 -0.55 -24.47 22.37
CA LEU A 74 -0.83 -23.11 22.84
C LEU A 74 -0.07 -22.86 24.14
N VAL A 75 0.50 -21.68 24.29
CA VAL A 75 1.32 -21.30 25.44
C VAL A 75 0.74 -20.07 26.12
N PHE A 76 0.63 -20.13 27.43
CA PHE A 76 0.11 -19.02 28.23
C PHE A 76 1.09 -18.66 29.36
N PHE A 77 1.39 -17.37 29.50
CA PHE A 77 1.95 -16.85 30.73
C PHE A 77 0.84 -16.64 31.74
N ARG A 78 1.06 -17.05 32.98
CA ARG A 78 0.10 -16.91 34.06
C ARG A 78 0.66 -16.01 35.15
N TYR A 79 -0.05 -14.92 35.47
CA TYR A 79 0.42 -13.92 36.40
C TYR A 79 -0.74 -13.24 37.17
N ARG A 80 -0.50 -12.98 38.45
CA ARG A 80 -1.38 -12.16 39.30
C ARG A 80 -0.87 -10.74 39.33
N MET A 81 -1.50 -9.85 38.56
CA MET A 81 -1.15 -8.43 38.46
C MET A 81 -1.19 -7.77 39.83
N ARG A 82 -0.18 -6.97 40.17
CA ARG A 82 -0.15 -6.14 41.39
C ARG A 82 -0.87 -4.81 41.13
N ARG A 83 -1.51 -4.23 42.12
CA ARG A 83 -1.79 -2.81 42.16
C ARG A 83 -0.66 -2.11 42.90
N VAL A 84 -0.25 -0.95 42.40
CA VAL A 84 0.86 -0.16 42.92
C VAL A 84 0.27 1.05 43.66
N ASN A 85 0.66 1.26 44.90
CA ASN A 85 0.40 2.50 45.58
C ASN A 85 1.44 3.55 45.12
N CYS A 86 1.06 4.33 44.11
CA CYS A 86 1.97 5.32 43.50
C CYS A 86 1.72 6.69 44.12
N ALA A 87 2.78 7.30 44.64
CA ALA A 87 2.70 8.64 45.26
C ALA A 87 2.21 9.75 44.29
N LYS A 88 2.34 9.55 42.96
CA LYS A 88 1.87 10.51 41.96
C LYS A 88 0.48 10.19 41.40
N CYS A 89 0.20 8.91 41.16
CA CYS A 89 -0.98 8.48 40.39
C CYS A 89 -2.06 7.79 41.27
N GLY A 90 -1.81 7.63 42.57
CA GLY A 90 -2.68 6.82 43.43
C GLY A 90 -2.52 5.33 43.17
N VAL A 91 -3.56 4.55 43.49
CA VAL A 91 -3.56 3.10 43.29
C VAL A 91 -3.83 2.76 41.83
N THR A 92 -2.80 2.24 41.14
CA THR A 92 -2.87 1.86 39.71
C THR A 92 -2.43 0.39 39.52
N VAL A 93 -2.82 -0.21 38.37
CA VAL A 93 -2.29 -1.52 38.00
C VAL A 93 -0.81 -1.39 37.56
N GLU A 94 0.01 -2.38 37.88
CA GLU A 94 1.41 -2.38 37.46
C GLU A 94 1.58 -2.51 35.92
N ARG A 95 2.65 -1.89 35.41
CA ARG A 95 3.12 -2.14 34.06
C ARG A 95 3.92 -3.43 34.05
N VAL A 96 3.59 -4.33 33.13
CA VAL A 96 4.34 -5.58 32.91
C VAL A 96 5.07 -5.53 31.58
N PRO A 97 6.27 -6.13 31.43
CA PRO A 97 7.08 -5.97 30.21
C PRO A 97 6.58 -6.82 29.02
N TRP A 98 5.73 -7.81 29.24
CA TRP A 98 5.25 -8.71 28.18
C TRP A 98 3.92 -8.31 27.58
N CYS A 99 3.21 -7.32 28.15
CA CYS A 99 1.87 -6.94 27.72
C CYS A 99 1.63 -5.45 27.96
N ASP A 100 0.90 -4.82 27.09
CA ASP A 100 0.43 -3.45 27.20
C ASP A 100 -1.09 -3.40 27.48
N GLY A 101 -1.49 -2.53 28.38
CA GLY A 101 -2.89 -2.29 28.72
C GLY A 101 -3.66 -3.52 29.19
N LYS A 102 -4.86 -3.68 28.65
CA LYS A 102 -5.77 -4.79 28.98
C LYS A 102 -5.64 -6.02 28.04
N ASN A 103 -4.62 -6.05 27.16
CA ASN A 103 -4.45 -7.14 26.22
C ASN A 103 -4.24 -8.49 26.91
N SER A 104 -4.81 -9.55 26.34
CA SER A 104 -4.58 -10.95 26.73
C SER A 104 -3.42 -11.60 25.99
N MET A 105 -2.92 -10.99 24.91
CA MET A 105 -1.77 -11.48 24.15
C MET A 105 -0.48 -10.75 24.55
N THR A 106 0.62 -11.46 24.60
CA THR A 106 1.93 -10.85 24.79
C THR A 106 2.33 -10.03 23.56
N ILE A 107 3.16 -9.00 23.77
CA ILE A 107 3.72 -8.17 22.70
C ILE A 107 4.44 -9.03 21.66
N ARG A 108 5.21 -10.05 22.11
CA ARG A 108 5.90 -10.97 21.22
C ARG A 108 4.94 -11.78 20.35
N TYR A 109 3.84 -12.26 20.89
CA TYR A 109 2.85 -13.01 20.13
C TYR A 109 2.13 -12.12 19.10
N ARG A 110 1.84 -10.89 19.45
CA ARG A 110 1.27 -9.91 18.50
C ARG A 110 2.21 -9.66 17.31
N TRP A 111 3.51 -9.49 17.55
CA TRP A 111 4.50 -9.37 16.47
C TRP A 111 4.60 -10.65 15.62
N PHE A 112 4.54 -11.81 16.27
CA PHE A 112 4.53 -13.09 15.57
C PHE A 112 3.34 -13.20 14.62
N LEU A 113 2.11 -12.93 15.08
CA LEU A 113 0.90 -12.94 14.25
C LEU A 113 0.98 -11.90 13.11
N ALA A 114 1.43 -10.69 13.41
CA ALA A 114 1.59 -9.66 12.41
C ALA A 114 2.56 -10.09 11.29
N ARG A 115 3.68 -10.75 11.60
CA ARG A 115 4.62 -11.26 10.59
C ARG A 115 4.00 -12.32 9.69
N TRP A 116 3.25 -13.25 10.25
CA TRP A 116 2.53 -14.24 9.46
C TRP A 116 1.45 -13.60 8.57
N ALA A 117 0.81 -12.54 9.04
CA ALA A 117 -0.16 -11.77 8.28
C ALA A 117 0.43 -11.03 7.06
N LYS A 118 1.77 -10.88 6.96
CA LYS A 118 2.43 -10.45 5.72
C LYS A 118 2.48 -11.55 4.66
N ARG A 119 2.44 -12.83 5.05
CA ARG A 119 2.56 -14.00 4.16
C ARG A 119 1.22 -14.61 3.80
N LEU A 120 0.34 -14.79 4.78
CA LEU A 120 -0.96 -15.43 4.68
C LEU A 120 -2.08 -14.39 4.81
N SER A 121 -3.31 -14.77 4.47
CA SER A 121 -4.49 -13.98 4.83
C SER A 121 -4.70 -14.01 6.36
N TRP A 122 -5.36 -12.98 6.89
CA TRP A 122 -5.60 -12.91 8.34
C TRP A 122 -6.50 -14.04 8.85
N SER A 123 -7.41 -14.55 8.01
CA SER A 123 -8.24 -15.71 8.34
C SER A 123 -7.41 -17.00 8.43
N GLU A 124 -6.48 -17.23 7.49
CA GLU A 124 -5.57 -18.38 7.55
C GLU A 124 -4.68 -18.32 8.79
N VAL A 125 -4.13 -17.13 9.10
CA VAL A 125 -3.32 -16.93 10.33
C VAL A 125 -4.17 -17.25 11.57
N ALA A 126 -5.42 -16.78 11.63
CA ALA A 126 -6.31 -17.06 12.74
C ALA A 126 -6.58 -18.55 12.89
N THR A 127 -6.84 -19.26 11.79
CA THR A 127 -7.08 -20.71 11.79
C THR A 127 -5.84 -21.50 12.20
N ILE A 128 -4.67 -21.20 11.63
CA ILE A 128 -3.42 -21.94 11.89
C ILE A 128 -2.99 -21.81 13.35
N PHE A 129 -3.11 -20.60 13.92
CA PHE A 129 -2.67 -20.34 15.30
C PHE A 129 -3.82 -20.39 16.33
N GLN A 130 -4.98 -20.90 15.94
CA GLN A 130 -6.15 -21.10 16.81
C GLN A 130 -6.52 -19.81 17.58
N THR A 131 -6.52 -18.69 16.88
CA THR A 131 -6.88 -17.38 17.43
C THR A 131 -8.01 -16.73 16.62
N SER A 132 -8.49 -15.57 17.04
CA SER A 132 -9.55 -14.87 16.30
C SER A 132 -8.97 -13.97 15.21
N TRP A 133 -9.76 -13.72 14.15
CA TRP A 133 -9.42 -12.75 13.12
C TRP A 133 -9.18 -11.35 13.71
N GLU A 134 -9.96 -10.96 14.72
CA GLU A 134 -9.83 -9.69 15.44
C GLU A 134 -8.50 -9.60 16.18
N SER A 135 -7.99 -10.72 16.71
CA SER A 135 -6.67 -10.80 17.35
C SER A 135 -5.55 -10.57 16.35
N VAL A 136 -5.67 -11.15 15.15
CA VAL A 136 -4.72 -10.90 14.05
C VAL A 136 -4.80 -9.44 13.60
N CYS A 137 -6.00 -8.90 13.39
CA CYS A 137 -6.21 -7.50 13.01
C CYS A 137 -5.57 -6.54 14.02
N ARG A 138 -5.81 -6.72 15.31
CA ARG A 138 -5.19 -5.91 16.39
C ARG A 138 -3.67 -6.07 16.45
N SER A 139 -3.16 -7.23 16.09
CA SER A 139 -1.72 -7.48 16.01
C SER A 139 -1.08 -6.72 14.85
N VAL A 140 -1.74 -6.69 13.69
CA VAL A 140 -1.32 -5.91 12.53
C VAL A 140 -1.42 -4.40 12.82
N ASP A 141 -2.51 -3.95 13.44
CA ASP A 141 -2.67 -2.55 13.84
C ASP A 141 -1.54 -2.09 14.77
N HIS A 142 -1.21 -2.90 15.78
CA HIS A 142 -0.07 -2.64 16.65
C HIS A 142 1.26 -2.51 15.89
N ALA A 143 1.53 -3.42 14.96
CA ALA A 143 2.75 -3.41 14.17
C ALA A 143 2.81 -2.19 13.23
N VAL A 144 1.68 -1.83 12.60
CA VAL A 144 1.58 -0.64 11.74
C VAL A 144 1.75 0.64 12.55
N THR A 145 1.06 0.77 13.67
CA THR A 145 1.15 1.95 14.54
C THR A 145 2.58 2.16 15.05
N TRP A 146 3.21 1.11 15.53
CA TRP A 146 4.61 1.16 15.97
C TRP A 146 5.55 1.53 14.81
N GLY A 147 5.38 0.85 13.67
CA GLY A 147 6.21 1.09 12.50
C GLY A 147 6.09 2.50 11.94
N LEU A 148 4.89 3.08 11.91
CA LEU A 148 4.65 4.45 11.47
C LEU A 148 5.33 5.47 12.38
N SER A 149 5.36 5.23 13.71
CA SER A 149 6.04 6.12 14.67
C SER A 149 7.57 6.01 14.67
N HIS A 150 8.14 4.94 14.07
CA HIS A 150 9.58 4.69 14.04
C HIS A 150 10.17 4.70 12.62
N ARG A 151 9.36 4.98 11.59
CA ARG A 151 9.85 5.01 10.20
C ARG A 151 10.73 6.22 9.95
N ASP A 152 11.78 6.02 9.16
CA ASP A 152 12.60 7.11 8.64
C ASP A 152 11.92 7.76 7.43
N MET A 153 11.80 9.08 7.49
CA MET A 153 11.23 9.93 6.44
C MET A 153 12.26 10.89 5.84
N SER A 154 13.53 10.75 6.18
CA SER A 154 14.57 11.74 5.84
C SER A 154 14.96 11.76 4.35
N GLY A 155 14.96 10.62 3.68
CA GLY A 155 15.44 10.45 2.30
C GLY A 155 14.38 10.58 1.22
N ILE A 156 13.18 11.07 1.53
CA ILE A 156 12.09 11.17 0.55
C ILE A 156 12.30 12.40 -0.33
N THR A 157 12.50 12.16 -1.63
CA THR A 157 12.69 13.21 -2.65
C THR A 157 11.66 13.17 -3.77
N ALA A 158 10.96 12.04 -3.95
CA ALA A 158 9.95 11.90 -5.00
C ALA A 158 8.71 11.15 -4.51
N LEU A 159 7.54 11.70 -4.80
CA LEU A 159 6.25 11.11 -4.45
C LEU A 159 5.51 10.61 -5.69
N GLY A 160 4.85 9.46 -5.55
CA GLY A 160 3.83 8.97 -6.48
C GLY A 160 2.47 9.06 -5.82
N ILE A 161 1.50 9.61 -6.52
CA ILE A 161 0.12 9.76 -6.03
C ILE A 161 -0.81 9.05 -7.00
N ASP A 162 -1.65 8.14 -6.47
CA ASP A 162 -2.63 7.43 -7.28
C ASP A 162 -3.83 7.02 -6.42
N GLU A 163 -4.87 6.51 -7.04
CA GLU A 163 -6.04 5.97 -6.36
C GLU A 163 -6.32 4.53 -6.77
N ILE A 164 -6.95 3.81 -5.85
CA ILE A 164 -7.47 2.47 -6.11
C ILE A 164 -8.92 2.37 -5.67
N ALA A 165 -9.72 1.62 -6.42
CA ALA A 165 -11.01 1.15 -5.95
C ALA A 165 -10.78 -0.09 -5.06
N TRP A 166 -11.15 0.00 -3.78
CA TRP A 166 -11.00 -1.11 -2.84
C TRP A 166 -12.29 -1.91 -2.62
N HIS A 167 -13.43 -1.32 -3.03
CA HIS A 167 -14.74 -1.97 -2.95
C HIS A 167 -15.61 -1.53 -4.14
N LYS A 168 -16.64 -2.31 -4.47
CA LYS A 168 -17.65 -1.94 -5.47
C LYS A 168 -18.43 -0.70 -5.03
N GLY A 169 -18.94 0.10 -5.98
CA GLY A 169 -19.74 1.29 -5.70
C GLY A 169 -18.93 2.56 -5.45
N HIS A 170 -17.87 2.79 -6.24
CA HIS A 170 -17.06 4.02 -6.23
C HIS A 170 -16.39 4.32 -4.88
N LYS A 171 -16.00 3.29 -4.14
CA LYS A 171 -15.22 3.43 -2.92
C LYS A 171 -13.73 3.38 -3.24
N TYR A 172 -13.06 4.50 -3.04
CA TYR A 172 -11.65 4.68 -3.39
C TYR A 172 -10.77 4.86 -2.15
N LEU A 173 -9.49 4.57 -2.32
CA LEU A 173 -8.41 4.99 -1.42
C LEU A 173 -7.42 5.82 -2.23
N THR A 174 -6.99 6.95 -1.67
CA THR A 174 -5.88 7.75 -2.16
C THR A 174 -4.60 7.22 -1.57
N LEU A 175 -3.59 6.99 -2.40
CA LEU A 175 -2.32 6.38 -2.03
C LEU A 175 -1.18 7.34 -2.31
N ILE A 176 -0.28 7.51 -1.35
CA ILE A 176 0.95 8.29 -1.53
C ILE A 176 2.13 7.35 -1.34
N TYR A 177 2.98 7.28 -2.35
CA TYR A 177 4.16 6.43 -2.39
C TYR A 177 5.45 7.24 -2.35
N ASP A 178 6.48 6.71 -1.73
CA ASP A 178 7.87 7.09 -1.96
C ASP A 178 8.37 6.33 -3.20
N ILE A 179 8.73 7.08 -4.23
CA ILE A 179 9.24 6.54 -5.50
C ILE A 179 10.67 7.00 -5.81
N GLY A 180 11.29 7.78 -4.92
CA GLY A 180 12.61 8.38 -5.11
C GLY A 180 13.76 7.39 -4.91
N GLY A 181 13.87 6.77 -3.76
CA GLY A 181 15.00 5.90 -3.40
C GLY A 181 15.00 4.52 -4.09
N ASP A 182 15.95 3.67 -3.77
CA ASP A 182 16.05 2.29 -4.29
C ASP A 182 14.85 1.44 -3.84
N VAL A 183 14.37 1.70 -2.62
CA VAL A 183 13.25 0.98 -2.02
C VAL A 183 11.97 1.79 -2.12
N LYS A 184 11.11 1.41 -3.06
CA LYS A 184 9.79 2.01 -3.22
C LYS A 184 8.84 1.51 -2.13
N ARG A 185 8.04 2.42 -1.51
CA ARG A 185 7.15 2.07 -0.40
C ARG A 185 5.90 2.94 -0.34
N LEU A 186 4.86 2.44 0.32
CA LEU A 186 3.63 3.17 0.60
C LEU A 186 3.83 4.04 1.84
N LEU A 187 3.57 5.33 1.73
CA LEU A 187 3.73 6.30 2.81
C LEU A 187 2.42 6.62 3.53
N SER A 188 1.34 6.81 2.78
CA SER A 188 0.05 7.19 3.32
C SER A 188 -1.09 6.56 2.53
N VAL A 189 -2.20 6.27 3.23
CA VAL A 189 -3.45 5.77 2.67
C VAL A 189 -4.59 6.55 3.31
N THR A 190 -5.39 7.25 2.50
CA THR A 190 -6.57 7.98 2.95
C THR A 190 -7.82 7.47 2.25
N GLU A 191 -8.98 7.65 2.89
CA GLU A 191 -10.24 7.25 2.29
C GLU A 191 -10.68 8.27 1.24
N GLU A 192 -11.41 7.76 0.26
CA GLU A 192 -11.99 8.51 -0.85
C GLU A 192 -10.96 9.03 -1.86
N ARG A 193 -11.49 9.60 -2.95
CA ARG A 193 -10.75 10.27 -4.01
C ARG A 193 -11.21 11.72 -4.06
N THR A 194 -10.69 12.54 -3.15
CA THR A 194 -11.04 13.96 -3.02
C THR A 194 -9.78 14.80 -2.82
N GLU A 195 -9.90 16.12 -2.98
CA GLU A 195 -8.84 17.06 -2.61
C GLU A 195 -8.48 16.92 -1.13
N GLU A 196 -9.51 16.82 -0.27
CA GLU A 196 -9.32 16.67 1.17
C GLU A 196 -8.57 15.37 1.54
N SER A 197 -8.89 14.26 0.88
CA SER A 197 -8.17 12.99 1.08
C SER A 197 -6.68 13.14 0.77
N LEU A 198 -6.33 13.85 -0.30
CA LEU A 198 -4.93 14.09 -0.64
C LEU A 198 -4.27 15.05 0.35
N ARG A 199 -4.96 16.12 0.79
CA ARG A 199 -4.47 17.05 1.82
C ARG A 199 -4.15 16.32 3.13
N ILE A 200 -5.08 15.50 3.62
CA ILE A 200 -4.86 14.67 4.82
C ILE A 200 -3.65 13.76 4.62
N GLY A 201 -3.53 13.14 3.46
CA GLY A 201 -2.41 12.26 3.13
C GLY A 201 -1.07 12.98 3.17
N LEU A 202 -0.93 14.13 2.51
CA LEU A 202 0.28 14.95 2.50
C LEU A 202 0.61 15.51 3.89
N ASN A 203 -0.39 16.04 4.60
CA ASN A 203 -0.21 16.54 5.98
C ASN A 203 0.31 15.45 6.93
N SER A 204 -0.09 14.19 6.72
CA SER A 204 0.41 13.05 7.52
C SER A 204 1.91 12.75 7.32
N LEU A 205 2.52 13.26 6.25
CA LEU A 205 3.96 13.15 6.01
C LEU A 205 4.75 14.23 6.76
N GLY A 206 4.11 15.37 7.06
CA GLY A 206 4.71 16.53 7.70
C GLY A 206 5.29 17.54 6.70
N THR A 207 5.29 18.81 7.09
CA THR A 207 5.75 19.95 6.26
C THR A 207 7.19 19.78 5.80
N THR A 208 8.08 19.36 6.68
CA THR A 208 9.51 19.14 6.38
C THR A 208 9.74 18.10 5.28
N VAL A 209 8.88 17.10 5.16
CA VAL A 209 8.97 16.12 4.06
C VAL A 209 8.46 16.76 2.78
N CYS A 210 7.30 17.42 2.80
CA CYS A 210 6.70 18.07 1.64
C CYS A 210 7.64 19.12 1.01
N GLU A 211 8.34 19.92 1.83
CA GLU A 211 9.30 20.93 1.39
C GLU A 211 10.54 20.35 0.68
N ARG A 212 10.93 19.12 1.03
CA ARG A 212 12.07 18.41 0.40
C ARG A 212 11.75 17.65 -0.86
N VAL A 213 10.46 17.46 -1.16
CA VAL A 213 10.04 16.76 -2.37
C VAL A 213 10.45 17.55 -3.60
N GLN A 214 11.25 16.94 -4.44
CA GLN A 214 11.74 17.52 -5.71
C GLN A 214 10.82 17.15 -6.88
N PHE A 215 10.19 15.97 -6.82
CA PHE A 215 9.38 15.44 -7.89
C PHE A 215 8.08 14.83 -7.34
N VAL A 216 6.99 15.03 -8.06
CA VAL A 216 5.71 14.35 -7.79
C VAL A 216 5.11 13.81 -9.08
N CYS A 217 4.75 12.53 -9.08
CA CYS A 217 4.09 11.86 -10.19
C CYS A 217 2.62 11.60 -9.84
N SER A 218 1.68 12.02 -10.70
CA SER A 218 0.25 11.75 -10.54
C SER A 218 -0.46 11.57 -11.88
N ASP A 219 -1.75 11.19 -11.83
CA ASP A 219 -2.63 11.27 -12.98
C ASP A 219 -3.02 12.73 -13.31
N MET A 220 -3.84 12.92 -14.34
CA MET A 220 -4.34 14.23 -14.79
C MET A 220 -5.66 14.63 -14.12
N TRP A 221 -5.96 14.11 -12.94
CA TRP A 221 -7.22 14.44 -12.27
C TRP A 221 -7.12 15.82 -11.58
N LYS A 222 -7.95 16.77 -12.05
CA LYS A 222 -7.85 18.18 -11.67
C LYS A 222 -7.80 18.45 -10.16
N PRO A 223 -8.61 17.79 -9.31
CA PRO A 223 -8.51 17.99 -7.86
C PRO A 223 -7.12 17.68 -7.28
N TYR A 224 -6.46 16.61 -7.75
CA TYR A 224 -5.09 16.32 -7.30
C TYR A 224 -4.09 17.35 -7.80
N LEU A 225 -4.24 17.81 -9.06
CA LEU A 225 -3.37 18.86 -9.61
C LEU A 225 -3.42 20.13 -8.77
N ASN A 226 -4.61 20.53 -8.30
CA ASN A 226 -4.80 21.71 -7.44
C ASN A 226 -4.06 21.57 -6.11
N VAL A 227 -4.26 20.45 -5.40
CA VAL A 227 -3.63 20.21 -4.10
C VAL A 227 -2.11 20.09 -4.21
N ILE A 228 -1.61 19.44 -5.28
CA ILE A 228 -0.17 19.31 -5.53
C ILE A 228 0.44 20.70 -5.77
N ALA A 229 -0.19 21.53 -6.60
CA ALA A 229 0.28 22.88 -6.88
C ALA A 229 0.29 23.77 -5.62
N GLU A 230 -0.63 23.53 -4.68
CA GLU A 230 -0.74 24.29 -3.43
C GLU A 230 0.26 23.81 -2.37
N GLN A 231 0.40 22.49 -2.17
CA GLN A 231 1.18 21.93 -1.05
C GLN A 231 2.60 21.50 -1.41
N LEU A 232 2.89 21.27 -2.68
CA LEU A 232 4.22 20.84 -3.17
C LEU A 232 4.77 21.85 -4.17
N THR A 233 4.80 23.12 -3.78
CA THR A 233 5.10 24.26 -4.65
C THR A 233 6.51 24.22 -5.27
N THR A 234 7.46 23.56 -4.62
CA THR A 234 8.85 23.42 -5.09
C THR A 234 9.07 22.20 -5.96
N ALA A 235 8.13 21.26 -5.96
CA ALA A 235 8.26 19.99 -6.66
C ALA A 235 7.96 20.12 -8.16
N VAL A 236 8.75 19.44 -8.99
CA VAL A 236 8.44 19.26 -10.41
C VAL A 236 7.32 18.23 -10.54
N HIS A 237 6.15 18.68 -10.96
CA HIS A 237 4.99 17.81 -11.14
C HIS A 237 5.01 17.13 -12.50
N ILE A 238 5.07 15.81 -12.53
CA ILE A 238 5.16 14.95 -13.71
C ILE A 238 3.82 14.20 -13.87
N LEU A 239 3.23 14.25 -15.05
CA LEU A 239 2.04 13.48 -15.36
C LEU A 239 2.40 12.04 -15.74
N ASP A 240 1.60 11.09 -15.24
CA ASP A 240 1.79 9.67 -15.53
C ASP A 240 1.60 9.35 -17.02
N ARG A 241 2.71 8.94 -17.66
CA ARG A 241 2.75 8.49 -19.07
C ARG A 241 1.72 7.38 -19.34
N PHE A 242 1.53 6.45 -18.42
CA PHE A 242 0.57 5.36 -18.60
C PHE A 242 -0.86 5.88 -18.74
N HIS A 243 -1.28 6.80 -17.88
CA HIS A 243 -2.60 7.41 -17.95
C HIS A 243 -2.81 8.24 -19.22
N ILE A 244 -1.75 8.90 -19.71
CA ILE A 244 -1.78 9.57 -21.01
C ILE A 244 -2.05 8.55 -22.12
N MET A 245 -1.26 7.47 -22.20
CA MET A 245 -1.41 6.45 -23.23
C MET A 245 -2.72 5.67 -23.12
N GLN A 246 -3.28 5.52 -21.92
CA GLN A 246 -4.60 4.93 -21.72
C GLN A 246 -5.72 5.76 -22.38
N LYS A 247 -5.61 7.10 -22.36
CA LYS A 247 -6.57 7.97 -23.07
C LYS A 247 -6.56 7.73 -24.59
N PHE A 248 -5.36 7.50 -25.17
CA PHE A 248 -5.21 7.12 -26.56
C PHE A 248 -5.89 5.77 -26.86
N GLY A 249 -5.66 4.78 -25.98
CA GLY A 249 -6.30 3.46 -26.11
C GLY A 249 -7.82 3.55 -26.10
N LYS A 250 -8.39 4.33 -25.17
CA LYS A 250 -9.84 4.55 -25.09
C LYS A 250 -10.38 5.24 -26.35
N ALA A 251 -9.73 6.31 -26.82
CA ALA A 251 -10.14 7.02 -28.02
C ALA A 251 -10.09 6.14 -29.28
N LEU A 252 -9.05 5.34 -29.41
CA LEU A 252 -8.90 4.39 -30.52
C LEU A 252 -9.97 3.29 -30.49
N ASP A 253 -10.28 2.73 -29.32
CA ASP A 253 -11.32 1.69 -29.19
C ASP A 253 -12.71 2.26 -29.45
N GLU A 254 -13.00 3.49 -29.04
CA GLU A 254 -14.24 4.22 -29.36
C GLU A 254 -14.42 4.38 -30.89
N ILE A 255 -13.38 4.87 -31.58
CA ILE A 255 -13.40 5.02 -33.04
C ILE A 255 -13.58 3.67 -33.73
N ARG A 256 -12.88 2.63 -33.28
CA ARG A 256 -12.99 1.28 -33.84
C ARG A 256 -14.41 0.71 -33.67
N ALA A 257 -15.00 0.89 -32.48
CA ALA A 257 -16.35 0.39 -32.20
C ALA A 257 -17.41 1.10 -33.07
N GLU A 258 -17.33 2.44 -33.17
CA GLU A 258 -18.20 3.22 -34.02
C GLU A 258 -18.08 2.81 -35.50
N GLU A 259 -16.84 2.68 -36.00
CA GLU A 259 -16.57 2.31 -37.39
C GLU A 259 -17.05 0.89 -37.68
N SER A 260 -16.82 -0.06 -36.78
CA SER A 260 -17.33 -1.44 -36.91
C SER A 260 -18.85 -1.48 -36.98
N SER A 261 -19.54 -0.71 -36.14
CA SER A 261 -21.01 -0.62 -36.14
C SER A 261 -21.55 0.01 -37.43
N ARG A 262 -20.86 1.05 -37.92
CA ARG A 262 -21.20 1.72 -39.18
C ARG A 262 -21.06 0.75 -40.37
N LEU A 263 -19.89 0.10 -40.53
CA LEU A 263 -19.64 -0.85 -41.60
C LEU A 263 -20.67 -2.01 -41.64
N LYS A 264 -21.06 -2.52 -40.45
CA LYS A 264 -22.11 -3.53 -40.34
C LYS A 264 -23.46 -3.03 -40.83
N ARG A 265 -23.85 -1.82 -40.45
CA ARG A 265 -25.12 -1.21 -40.85
C ARG A 265 -25.17 -0.94 -42.34
N ASP A 266 -24.02 -0.51 -42.90
CA ASP A 266 -23.88 -0.17 -44.29
C ASP A 266 -23.69 -1.43 -45.20
N GLY A 267 -23.81 -2.69 -44.64
CA GLY A 267 -23.77 -3.92 -45.37
C GLY A 267 -22.37 -4.41 -45.78
N TYR A 268 -21.30 -3.76 -45.26
CA TYR A 268 -19.93 -4.20 -45.56
C TYR A 268 -19.52 -5.41 -44.73
N GLU A 269 -18.58 -6.19 -45.27
CA GLU A 269 -17.96 -7.28 -44.52
C GLU A 269 -17.38 -6.80 -43.19
N PRO A 270 -17.41 -7.65 -42.13
CA PRO A 270 -16.94 -7.28 -40.80
C PRO A 270 -15.42 -7.27 -40.68
N ILE A 271 -14.73 -6.43 -41.46
CA ILE A 271 -13.26 -6.30 -41.53
C ILE A 271 -12.65 -6.05 -40.13
N LEU A 272 -13.34 -5.28 -39.28
CA LEU A 272 -12.90 -4.95 -37.93
C LEU A 272 -13.24 -6.03 -36.88
N LYS A 273 -13.82 -7.16 -37.28
CA LYS A 273 -14.06 -8.30 -36.37
C LYS A 273 -12.73 -8.80 -35.78
N LYS A 274 -12.67 -8.97 -34.45
CA LYS A 274 -11.46 -9.41 -33.72
C LYS A 274 -10.22 -8.49 -33.85
N SER A 275 -10.39 -7.24 -34.34
CA SER A 275 -9.28 -6.29 -34.54
C SER A 275 -8.88 -5.51 -33.29
N ARG A 276 -9.65 -5.57 -32.20
CA ARG A 276 -9.43 -4.76 -31.00
C ARG A 276 -7.99 -4.85 -30.50
N TRP A 277 -7.52 -6.03 -30.27
CA TRP A 277 -6.18 -6.24 -29.69
C TRP A 277 -5.05 -6.04 -30.71
N CYS A 278 -5.32 -6.12 -32.00
CA CYS A 278 -4.37 -5.76 -33.05
C CYS A 278 -4.04 -4.26 -33.01
N LEU A 279 -5.04 -3.42 -32.71
CA LEU A 279 -4.92 -1.97 -32.68
C LEU A 279 -4.51 -1.43 -31.29
N LEU A 280 -4.83 -2.13 -30.17
CA LEU A 280 -4.59 -1.62 -28.81
C LEU A 280 -3.27 -2.07 -28.23
N LYS A 281 -2.75 -3.24 -28.56
CA LYS A 281 -1.45 -3.71 -28.10
C LYS A 281 -0.33 -2.92 -28.77
N ARG A 282 0.85 -2.99 -28.18
CA ARG A 282 2.08 -2.53 -28.82
C ARG A 282 2.49 -3.53 -29.91
N PRO A 283 3.14 -3.09 -31.00
CA PRO A 283 3.57 -3.99 -32.09
C PRO A 283 4.37 -5.21 -31.59
N GLU A 284 5.29 -5.02 -30.66
CA GLU A 284 6.15 -6.06 -30.09
C GLU A 284 5.39 -7.11 -29.26
N ASN A 285 4.16 -6.82 -28.85
CA ASN A 285 3.31 -7.71 -28.05
C ASN A 285 2.18 -8.37 -28.85
N LEU A 286 2.21 -8.22 -30.17
CA LEU A 286 1.25 -8.87 -31.08
C LEU A 286 1.63 -10.33 -31.30
N THR A 287 0.62 -11.21 -31.36
CA THR A 287 0.81 -12.57 -31.88
C THR A 287 0.92 -12.53 -33.39
N GLU A 288 1.47 -13.58 -34.03
CA GLU A 288 1.58 -13.68 -35.49
C GLU A 288 0.27 -13.40 -36.20
N ASN A 289 -0.83 -14.05 -35.75
CA ASN A 289 -2.16 -13.84 -36.30
C ASN A 289 -2.65 -12.39 -36.16
N GLN A 290 -2.27 -11.70 -35.07
CA GLN A 290 -2.60 -10.30 -34.86
C GLN A 290 -1.77 -9.38 -35.77
N THR A 291 -0.52 -9.72 -36.01
CA THR A 291 0.37 -8.99 -36.92
C THR A 291 -0.14 -9.09 -38.37
N VAL A 292 -0.48 -10.27 -38.84
CA VAL A 292 -1.08 -10.49 -40.17
C VAL A 292 -2.37 -9.69 -40.30
N LYS A 293 -3.25 -9.77 -39.30
CA LYS A 293 -4.52 -9.01 -39.28
C LYS A 293 -4.29 -7.51 -39.30
N LEU A 294 -3.31 -7.00 -38.56
CA LEU A 294 -2.96 -5.57 -38.58
C LEU A 294 -2.47 -5.15 -39.95
N SER A 295 -1.59 -5.94 -40.60
CA SER A 295 -1.08 -5.68 -41.94
C SER A 295 -2.19 -5.64 -43.00
N GLU A 296 -3.18 -6.51 -42.87
CA GLU A 296 -4.38 -6.46 -43.73
C GLU A 296 -5.17 -5.17 -43.51
N LEU A 297 -5.43 -4.80 -42.24
CA LEU A 297 -6.17 -3.57 -41.91
C LEU A 297 -5.49 -2.31 -42.42
N MET A 298 -4.15 -2.29 -42.43
CA MET A 298 -3.35 -1.14 -42.93
C MET A 298 -3.56 -0.88 -44.42
N LYS A 299 -4.07 -1.84 -45.21
CA LYS A 299 -4.38 -1.65 -46.64
C LYS A 299 -5.66 -0.85 -46.86
N TYR A 300 -6.50 -0.66 -45.82
CA TYR A 300 -7.76 0.05 -45.94
C TYR A 300 -7.68 1.45 -45.33
N ASN A 301 -8.35 2.43 -45.95
CA ASN A 301 -8.45 3.78 -45.40
C ASN A 301 -9.51 3.88 -44.30
N LEU A 302 -9.31 3.14 -43.21
CA LEU A 302 -10.22 3.13 -42.07
C LEU A 302 -9.90 4.26 -41.09
N ARG A 303 -10.94 4.81 -40.45
CA ARG A 303 -10.78 5.81 -39.38
C ARG A 303 -9.99 5.24 -38.19
N SER A 304 -10.23 3.98 -37.85
CA SER A 304 -9.51 3.27 -36.80
C SER A 304 -8.03 3.06 -37.11
N VAL A 305 -7.66 2.77 -38.36
CA VAL A 305 -6.27 2.69 -38.81
C VAL A 305 -5.59 4.05 -38.72
N ARG A 306 -6.27 5.11 -39.14
CA ARG A 306 -5.72 6.50 -39.02
C ARG A 306 -5.52 6.88 -37.56
N ALA A 307 -6.45 6.53 -36.66
CA ALA A 307 -6.30 6.75 -35.24
C ALA A 307 -5.13 5.94 -34.62
N TYR A 308 -4.95 4.69 -35.06
CA TYR A 308 -3.81 3.86 -34.68
C TYR A 308 -2.47 4.50 -35.07
N LEU A 309 -2.34 4.95 -36.34
CA LEU A 309 -1.13 5.61 -36.82
C LEU A 309 -0.82 6.90 -36.03
N LEU A 310 -1.83 7.70 -35.70
CA LEU A 310 -1.64 8.88 -34.84
C LEU A 310 -1.15 8.51 -33.45
N ARG A 311 -1.64 7.44 -32.86
CA ARG A 311 -1.17 6.94 -31.57
C ARG A 311 0.29 6.45 -31.65
N GLU A 312 0.63 5.66 -32.68
CA GLU A 312 1.98 5.15 -32.87
C GLU A 312 2.99 6.27 -33.14
N ASP A 313 2.61 7.27 -33.96
CA ASP A 313 3.43 8.47 -34.16
C ASP A 313 3.67 9.22 -32.84
N PHE A 314 2.66 9.30 -31.96
CA PHE A 314 2.82 9.93 -30.64
C PHE A 314 3.81 9.19 -29.72
N GLN A 315 4.06 7.89 -29.90
CA GLN A 315 5.08 7.17 -29.12
C GLN A 315 6.48 7.79 -29.27
N ARG A 316 6.78 8.41 -30.41
CA ARG A 316 8.05 9.09 -30.67
C ARG A 316 8.28 10.26 -29.70
N PHE A 317 7.20 10.87 -29.20
CA PHE A 317 7.26 11.94 -28.19
C PHE A 317 8.13 11.57 -27.00
N TRP A 318 7.99 10.35 -26.51
CA TRP A 318 8.72 9.88 -25.32
C TRP A 318 10.20 9.60 -25.55
N GLY A 319 10.65 9.60 -26.80
CA GLY A 319 12.05 9.40 -27.19
C GLY A 319 12.86 10.70 -27.28
N TYR A 320 12.24 11.87 -27.13
CA TYR A 320 12.98 13.13 -27.09
C TYR A 320 13.77 13.25 -25.78
N VAL A 321 14.93 13.93 -25.85
CA VAL A 321 15.73 14.29 -24.67
C VAL A 321 15.46 15.75 -24.28
N SER A 322 15.30 16.63 -25.25
CA SER A 322 15.13 18.07 -25.05
C SER A 322 13.64 18.43 -24.87
N PRO A 323 13.27 19.10 -23.75
CA PRO A 323 11.90 19.61 -23.55
C PRO A 323 11.42 20.54 -24.68
N LYS A 324 12.34 21.31 -25.26
CA LYS A 324 12.06 22.24 -26.36
C LYS A 324 11.60 21.49 -27.63
N TRP A 325 12.32 20.45 -28.01
CA TRP A 325 11.99 19.65 -29.20
C TRP A 325 10.74 18.77 -28.95
N ALA A 326 10.60 18.24 -27.76
CA ALA A 326 9.39 17.54 -27.35
C ALA A 326 8.16 18.47 -27.41
N GLY A 327 8.29 19.72 -26.93
CA GLY A 327 7.24 20.73 -27.01
C GLY A 327 6.86 21.06 -28.45
N LYS A 328 7.82 21.27 -29.36
CA LYS A 328 7.58 21.49 -30.78
C LYS A 328 6.82 20.31 -31.40
N PHE A 329 7.26 19.09 -31.16
CA PHE A 329 6.57 17.89 -31.64
C PHE A 329 5.13 17.82 -31.11
N LEU A 330 4.91 18.09 -29.83
CA LEU A 330 3.59 18.07 -29.20
C LEU A 330 2.63 19.07 -29.86
N ASP A 331 3.10 20.30 -30.13
CA ASP A 331 2.33 21.37 -30.76
C ASP A 331 1.96 21.02 -32.20
N GLU A 332 2.92 20.50 -32.98
CA GLU A 332 2.70 20.04 -34.35
C GLU A 332 1.77 18.83 -34.42
N TRP A 333 1.98 17.83 -33.53
CA TRP A 333 1.15 16.64 -33.47
C TRP A 333 -0.29 16.97 -33.09
N THR A 334 -0.51 17.77 -32.04
CA THR A 334 -1.86 18.17 -31.64
C THR A 334 -2.56 19.00 -32.72
N SER A 335 -1.85 19.86 -33.42
CA SER A 335 -2.41 20.65 -34.53
C SER A 335 -2.85 19.76 -35.70
N ARG A 336 -2.08 18.75 -36.06
CA ARG A 336 -2.44 17.74 -37.05
C ARG A 336 -3.67 16.93 -36.64
N VAL A 337 -3.74 16.48 -35.37
CA VAL A 337 -4.91 15.75 -34.85
C VAL A 337 -6.17 16.59 -34.86
N MET A 338 -6.10 17.88 -34.54
CA MET A 338 -7.25 18.77 -34.58
C MET A 338 -7.88 18.89 -35.99
N ARG A 339 -7.13 18.58 -37.07
CA ARG A 339 -7.61 18.56 -38.47
C ARG A 339 -8.08 17.16 -38.92
N SER A 340 -7.95 16.12 -38.10
CA SER A 340 -8.13 14.70 -38.50
C SER A 340 -9.59 14.24 -38.67
N ARG A 341 -10.60 14.99 -38.27
CA ARG A 341 -12.03 14.60 -38.20
C ARG A 341 -12.28 13.38 -37.29
N LEU A 342 -11.37 13.07 -36.36
CA LEU A 342 -11.47 11.96 -35.37
C LEU A 342 -11.78 12.58 -34.00
N GLU A 343 -13.04 12.77 -33.67
CA GLU A 343 -13.44 13.50 -32.44
C GLU A 343 -12.86 12.89 -31.15
N PRO A 344 -12.83 11.55 -30.94
CA PRO A 344 -12.20 11.00 -29.75
C PRO A 344 -10.69 11.36 -29.67
N MET A 345 -9.95 11.36 -30.79
CA MET A 345 -8.55 11.77 -30.82
C MET A 345 -8.37 13.28 -30.58
N LYS A 346 -9.29 14.11 -31.08
CA LYS A 346 -9.28 15.55 -30.78
C LYS A 346 -9.46 15.84 -29.30
N LYS A 347 -10.32 15.06 -28.59
CA LYS A 347 -10.45 15.16 -27.12
C LYS A 347 -9.10 14.89 -26.43
N VAL A 348 -8.35 13.86 -26.88
CA VAL A 348 -7.01 13.61 -26.39
C VAL A 348 -6.07 14.79 -26.67
N ALA A 349 -6.05 15.31 -27.90
CA ALA A 349 -5.20 16.45 -28.26
C ALA A 349 -5.52 17.71 -27.42
N ARG A 350 -6.78 18.01 -27.15
CA ARG A 350 -7.18 19.12 -26.25
C ARG A 350 -6.66 18.88 -24.84
N THR A 351 -6.78 17.65 -24.31
CA THR A 351 -6.25 17.29 -22.99
C THR A 351 -4.73 17.50 -22.93
N LEU A 352 -4.00 17.08 -23.95
CA LEU A 352 -2.54 17.26 -24.00
C LEU A 352 -2.16 18.74 -24.05
N ARG A 353 -2.87 19.57 -24.80
CA ARG A 353 -2.66 21.03 -24.85
C ARG A 353 -2.87 21.68 -23.48
N ASN A 354 -3.97 21.32 -22.81
CA ASN A 354 -4.30 21.88 -21.50
C ASN A 354 -3.28 21.53 -20.41
N HIS A 355 -2.55 20.42 -20.56
CA HIS A 355 -1.55 19.97 -19.60
C HIS A 355 -0.11 20.02 -20.17
N ARG A 356 0.11 20.84 -21.21
CA ARG A 356 1.37 20.89 -21.96
C ARG A 356 2.61 21.01 -21.04
N GLU A 357 2.62 21.97 -20.14
CA GLU A 357 3.79 22.20 -19.27
C GLU A 357 4.03 21.01 -18.31
N LEU A 358 2.99 20.45 -17.72
CA LEU A 358 3.11 19.28 -16.85
C LEU A 358 3.61 18.04 -17.60
N ILE A 359 3.21 17.86 -18.87
CA ILE A 359 3.68 16.77 -19.73
C ILE A 359 5.16 16.96 -20.06
N LEU A 360 5.60 18.19 -20.32
CA LEU A 360 6.99 18.52 -20.63
C LEU A 360 7.93 18.36 -19.42
N ASN A 361 7.39 18.36 -18.19
CA ASN A 361 8.16 18.09 -16.98
C ASN A 361 8.78 16.68 -16.98
N TRP A 362 8.23 15.72 -17.72
CA TRP A 362 8.85 14.41 -17.95
C TRP A 362 10.31 14.53 -18.43
N PHE A 363 10.56 15.45 -19.36
CA PHE A 363 11.89 15.65 -19.92
C PHE A 363 12.81 16.45 -18.98
N ARG A 364 12.24 17.31 -18.13
CA ARG A 364 12.97 18.03 -17.07
C ARG A 364 13.48 17.07 -15.98
N ALA A 365 12.76 15.98 -15.76
CA ALA A 365 13.15 14.91 -14.84
C ALA A 365 14.01 13.83 -15.53
N ASN A 366 14.58 14.10 -16.71
CA ASN A 366 15.44 13.19 -17.49
C ASN A 366 14.84 11.79 -17.76
N GLY A 367 13.52 11.62 -17.64
CA GLY A 367 12.86 10.32 -17.75
C GLY A 367 13.17 9.32 -16.64
N GLU A 368 13.93 9.72 -15.62
CA GLU A 368 14.35 8.84 -14.51
C GLU A 368 13.19 8.44 -13.58
N LEU A 369 12.20 9.30 -13.47
CA LEU A 369 11.01 9.05 -12.66
C LEU A 369 9.87 8.56 -13.54
N SER A 370 9.80 7.26 -13.75
CA SER A 370 8.70 6.66 -14.47
C SER A 370 7.56 6.30 -13.54
N SER A 371 6.32 6.48 -14.03
CA SER A 371 5.10 5.91 -13.46
C SER A 371 5.15 4.38 -13.29
N GLY A 372 6.11 3.70 -13.88
CA GLY A 372 6.31 2.26 -13.73
C GLY A 372 6.49 1.85 -12.27
N ALA A 373 7.07 2.73 -11.43
CA ALA A 373 7.16 2.48 -9.99
C ALA A 373 5.78 2.51 -9.32
N VAL A 374 4.93 3.47 -9.66
CA VAL A 374 3.55 3.59 -9.15
C VAL A 374 2.71 2.41 -9.65
N GLU A 375 2.78 2.08 -10.94
CA GLU A 375 2.08 0.91 -11.51
C GLU A 375 2.52 -0.40 -10.85
N GLY A 376 3.83 -0.59 -10.64
CA GLY A 376 4.38 -1.75 -9.94
C GLY A 376 3.85 -1.85 -8.50
N LEU A 377 3.75 -0.73 -7.78
CA LEU A 377 3.17 -0.69 -6.44
C LEU A 377 1.65 -0.95 -6.46
N ASN A 378 0.93 -0.40 -7.42
CA ASN A 378 -0.51 -0.67 -7.60
C ASN A 378 -0.79 -2.15 -7.91
N ASN A 379 0.08 -2.82 -8.66
CA ASN A 379 -0.03 -4.26 -8.87
C ASN A 379 0.19 -5.04 -7.56
N LYS A 380 1.11 -4.61 -6.69
CA LYS A 380 1.26 -5.19 -5.34
C LYS A 380 0.04 -4.93 -4.47
N VAL A 381 -0.58 -3.74 -4.54
CA VAL A 381 -1.86 -3.44 -3.87
C VAL A 381 -2.95 -4.42 -4.30
N LYS A 382 -3.09 -4.68 -5.60
CA LYS A 382 -4.04 -5.69 -6.12
C LYS A 382 -3.76 -7.09 -5.59
N LEU A 383 -2.48 -7.47 -5.45
CA LEU A 383 -2.11 -8.77 -4.85
C LEU A 383 -2.49 -8.84 -3.37
N VAL A 384 -2.25 -7.80 -2.58
CA VAL A 384 -2.68 -7.73 -1.17
C VAL A 384 -4.19 -7.85 -1.06
N THR A 385 -4.94 -7.13 -1.90
CA THR A 385 -6.41 -7.19 -1.94
C THR A 385 -6.92 -8.58 -2.30
N ARG A 386 -6.32 -9.25 -3.29
CA ARG A 386 -6.69 -10.62 -3.69
C ARG A 386 -6.39 -11.64 -2.60
N LYS A 387 -5.20 -11.55 -1.97
CA LYS A 387 -4.83 -12.41 -0.84
C LYS A 387 -5.82 -12.29 0.33
N SER A 388 -6.37 -11.10 0.55
CA SER A 388 -7.33 -10.82 1.62
C SER A 388 -8.79 -11.15 1.23
N TYR A 389 -9.05 -11.66 0.02
CA TYR A 389 -10.40 -11.85 -0.53
C TYR A 389 -11.29 -10.60 -0.44
N GLY A 390 -10.68 -9.41 -0.51
CA GLY A 390 -11.29 -8.12 -0.29
C GLY A 390 -11.19 -7.65 1.17
N PHE A 391 -11.75 -6.49 1.45
CA PHE A 391 -11.70 -5.85 2.76
C PHE A 391 -13.11 -5.52 3.25
N ARG A 392 -13.38 -5.72 4.54
CA ARG A 392 -14.68 -5.40 5.15
C ARG A 392 -14.87 -3.89 5.34
N THR A 393 -13.79 -3.18 5.69
CA THR A 393 -13.79 -1.74 5.96
C THR A 393 -12.56 -1.07 5.36
N ALA A 394 -12.64 0.24 5.12
CA ALA A 394 -11.51 1.03 4.66
C ALA A 394 -10.33 0.99 5.63
N ASN A 395 -10.60 0.98 6.94
CA ASN A 395 -9.54 0.91 7.94
C ASN A 395 -8.74 -0.40 7.85
N VAL A 396 -9.42 -1.54 7.67
CA VAL A 396 -8.77 -2.85 7.44
C VAL A 396 -7.92 -2.81 6.17
N ALA A 397 -8.43 -2.19 5.09
CA ALA A 397 -7.67 -2.01 3.86
C ALA A 397 -6.41 -1.17 4.09
N LYS A 398 -6.52 -0.03 4.76
CA LYS A 398 -5.37 0.84 5.11
C LYS A 398 -4.31 0.07 5.89
N LEU A 399 -4.70 -0.63 6.94
CA LEU A 399 -3.79 -1.43 7.76
C LEU A 399 -3.08 -2.51 6.93
N ALA A 400 -3.83 -3.27 6.14
CA ALA A 400 -3.27 -4.33 5.30
C ALA A 400 -2.28 -3.78 4.26
N LEU A 401 -2.60 -2.66 3.62
CA LEU A 401 -1.75 -2.02 2.62
C LEU A 401 -0.47 -1.45 3.24
N LEU A 402 -0.57 -0.68 4.33
CA LEU A 402 0.59 -0.14 5.04
C LEU A 402 1.49 -1.25 5.59
N HIS A 403 0.90 -2.30 6.16
CA HIS A 403 1.63 -3.43 6.69
C HIS A 403 2.45 -4.18 5.62
N ASN A 404 1.88 -4.39 4.44
CA ASN A 404 2.55 -5.13 3.36
C ASN A 404 3.49 -4.25 2.52
N LEU A 405 3.13 -2.98 2.28
CA LEU A 405 3.81 -2.11 1.30
C LEU A 405 4.54 -0.93 1.93
N GLY A 406 4.29 -0.63 3.21
CA GLY A 406 4.89 0.52 3.90
C GLY A 406 6.38 0.37 4.23
N ARG A 407 6.94 -0.84 4.11
CA ARG A 407 8.32 -1.11 4.53
C ARG A 407 8.60 -0.60 5.94
N LEU A 408 7.61 -0.77 6.81
CA LEU A 408 7.66 -0.28 8.18
C LEU A 408 8.75 -1.03 8.98
N PRO A 409 9.53 -0.32 9.80
CA PRO A 409 10.51 -0.96 10.68
C PRO A 409 9.82 -1.86 11.71
N GLU A 410 10.58 -2.79 12.24
CA GLU A 410 10.17 -3.70 13.31
C GLU A 410 11.24 -3.68 14.41
N PRO A 411 10.90 -3.92 15.69
CA PRO A 411 11.89 -3.96 16.77
C PRO A 411 12.94 -5.03 16.55
N GLU A 412 14.22 -4.71 16.72
CA GLU A 412 15.36 -5.64 16.50
C GLU A 412 15.26 -6.94 17.29
N SER A 413 14.69 -6.89 18.51
CA SER A 413 14.55 -8.05 19.38
C SER A 413 13.68 -9.18 18.80
N PHE A 414 12.94 -8.90 17.72
CA PHE A 414 12.02 -9.85 17.07
C PHE A 414 12.55 -10.39 15.73
N HIS A 415 13.69 -9.93 15.24
CA HIS A 415 14.19 -10.24 13.89
C HIS A 415 14.76 -11.65 13.65
N ARG A 416 14.83 -12.53 14.64
CA ARG A 416 15.57 -13.80 14.51
C ARG A 416 14.90 -14.89 13.66
N PHE A 417 13.73 -14.66 13.05
CA PHE A 417 12.98 -15.71 12.34
C PHE A 417 12.25 -15.22 11.06
N CYS A 418 12.87 -14.38 10.26
CA CYS A 418 12.35 -14.13 8.89
C CYS A 418 13.49 -13.91 7.93
#